data_328470833fb0e1919be518e686a6e5dc
#
_entry.id   328470833fb0e1919be518e686a6e5dc
#
_cell.length_a   1.000
_cell.length_b   1.000
_cell.length_c   1.000
_cell.angle_alpha   90.00
_cell.angle_beta   90.00
_cell.angle_gamma   90.00
#
_symmetry.space_group_name_H-M   'P 1'
#
loop_
_entity.id
_entity.type
_entity.pdbx_description
1 polymer ?
#
loop_
_entity_poly.entity_id
_entity_poly.type
_entity_poly.pdbx_seq_one_letter_code
_entity_poly.pdbx_strand_id
1 'polypeptide(L)'
;PDACGRVKMENLGISIPLTKISLLEVKDFKHVCAPRLKNTSKADYGRLGVIGGGKGTVGAALIAARSGLYMGAGRVYVELLEDGMKLDPFCPELMFPSKINIDEMDAIVIGPGLGFTEQAKQRFIDCLKSKAALVIDGDALTMIAQDEEILSLVTHRFAHTVLTPHAAEAARILRLPVEEITKDRLS
;
A
#
# COMPACT_ATOMS: atom_id res chain seq x y z
N PRO A 1 -12.44 -19.91 3.21
CA PRO A 1 -12.20 -19.73 4.64
C PRO A 1 -13.43 -19.18 5.36
N ASP A 2 -14.21 -18.27 4.74
CA ASP A 2 -15.33 -17.56 5.39
C ASP A 2 -16.50 -18.46 5.81
N ALA A 3 -16.61 -19.65 5.20
CA ALA A 3 -17.59 -20.67 5.56
C ALA A 3 -17.06 -21.72 6.54
N CYS A 4 -15.77 -21.66 6.90
CA CYS A 4 -15.15 -22.58 7.83
C CYS A 4 -15.17 -22.00 9.24
N GLY A 5 -15.63 -22.79 10.20
CA GLY A 5 -15.47 -22.48 11.61
C GLY A 5 -14.01 -22.64 12.04
N ARG A 6 -13.79 -23.28 13.19
CA ARG A 6 -12.43 -23.55 13.69
C ARG A 6 -11.72 -24.58 12.82
N VAL A 7 -10.65 -24.17 12.13
CA VAL A 7 -9.81 -25.07 11.32
C VAL A 7 -8.77 -25.72 12.24
N LYS A 8 -8.71 -27.06 12.23
CA LYS A 8 -7.60 -27.85 12.81
C LYS A 8 -6.82 -28.48 11.69
N MET A 9 -5.51 -28.39 11.75
CA MET A 9 -4.62 -29.03 10.81
C MET A 9 -3.85 -30.16 11.54
N GLU A 10 -3.94 -31.36 11.01
CA GLU A 10 -3.21 -32.53 11.50
C GLU A 10 -2.47 -33.15 10.31
N ASN A 11 -1.19 -33.43 10.48
CA ASN A 11 -0.34 -33.94 9.39
C ASN A 11 -0.46 -35.42 9.14
N LEU A 12 -1.20 -36.18 9.99
CA LEU A 12 -1.41 -37.62 9.90
C LEU A 12 -0.11 -38.46 9.73
N GLY A 13 1.03 -37.90 10.14
CA GLY A 13 2.34 -38.55 9.95
C GLY A 13 2.89 -38.41 8.51
N ILE A 14 2.26 -37.63 7.63
CA ILE A 14 2.74 -37.36 6.28
C ILE A 14 3.82 -36.28 6.32
N SER A 15 4.98 -36.60 5.76
CA SER A 15 6.04 -35.61 5.56
C SER A 15 5.62 -34.62 4.47
N ILE A 16 5.34 -33.37 4.87
CA ILE A 16 5.00 -32.30 3.92
C ILE A 16 6.33 -31.70 3.44
N PRO A 17 6.58 -31.62 2.13
CA PRO A 17 7.77 -30.95 1.62
C PRO A 17 7.77 -29.49 2.09
N LEU A 18 8.96 -28.97 2.44
CA LEU A 18 9.14 -27.57 2.80
C LEU A 18 8.69 -26.69 1.62
N THR A 19 7.57 -26.02 1.79
CA THR A 19 7.09 -25.03 0.82
C THR A 19 7.62 -23.65 1.22
N LYS A 20 7.87 -22.80 0.23
CA LYS A 20 8.19 -21.38 0.46
C LYS A 20 6.97 -20.57 0.93
N ILE A 21 5.82 -21.21 1.00
CA ILE A 21 4.52 -20.60 1.31
C ILE A 21 4.08 -21.10 2.67
N SER A 22 3.76 -20.18 3.56
CA SER A 22 3.26 -20.49 4.89
C SER A 22 2.01 -19.67 5.20
N LEU A 23 1.15 -20.22 6.05
CA LEU A 23 0.05 -19.43 6.62
C LEU A 23 0.64 -18.43 7.63
N LEU A 24 0.31 -17.15 7.46
CA LEU A 24 0.67 -16.11 8.42
C LEU A 24 -0.09 -16.35 9.75
N GLU A 25 0.65 -16.45 10.83
CA GLU A 25 0.11 -16.57 12.19
C GLU A 25 0.47 -15.32 13.01
N VAL A 26 -0.27 -15.07 14.08
CA VAL A 26 -0.02 -13.92 14.98
C VAL A 26 1.43 -13.84 15.46
N LYS A 27 2.09 -14.99 15.65
CA LYS A 27 3.50 -15.07 16.05
C LYS A 27 4.46 -14.40 15.05
N ASP A 28 4.11 -14.40 13.74
CA ASP A 28 4.98 -13.92 12.67
C ASP A 28 5.06 -12.39 12.64
N PHE A 29 4.01 -11.70 13.13
CA PHE A 29 3.94 -10.23 13.19
C PHE A 29 3.71 -9.68 14.61
N LYS A 30 3.88 -10.51 15.63
CA LYS A 30 3.72 -10.10 17.05
C LYS A 30 4.56 -8.89 17.42
N HIS A 31 5.74 -8.74 16.84
CA HIS A 31 6.64 -7.63 17.07
C HIS A 31 6.10 -6.30 16.52
N VAL A 32 5.32 -6.34 15.42
CA VAL A 32 4.69 -5.15 14.83
C VAL A 32 3.49 -4.69 15.66
N CYS A 33 2.77 -5.63 16.28
CA CYS A 33 1.58 -5.37 17.09
C CYS A 33 1.91 -5.23 18.61
N ALA A 34 3.18 -5.07 18.97
CA ALA A 34 3.58 -4.89 20.37
C ALA A 34 2.97 -3.63 20.98
N PRO A 35 2.56 -3.65 22.25
CA PRO A 35 2.08 -2.46 22.94
C PRO A 35 3.14 -1.35 22.93
N ARG A 36 2.69 -0.11 22.70
CA ARG A 36 3.57 1.06 22.72
C ARG A 36 4.13 1.29 24.14
N LEU A 37 5.38 1.71 24.20
CA LEU A 37 5.98 2.12 25.46
C LEU A 37 5.30 3.40 25.96
N LYS A 38 5.12 3.52 27.30
CA LYS A 38 4.43 4.66 27.91
C LYS A 38 5.17 6.00 27.71
N ASN A 39 6.49 5.95 27.58
CA ASN A 39 7.33 7.14 27.39
C ASN A 39 7.70 7.31 25.91
N THR A 40 6.69 7.43 25.05
CA THR A 40 6.85 7.67 23.62
C THR A 40 5.86 8.72 23.13
N SER A 41 6.18 9.35 22.02
CA SER A 41 5.37 10.37 21.35
C SER A 41 4.97 9.91 19.93
N LYS A 42 4.07 10.62 19.30
CA LYS A 42 3.70 10.36 17.91
C LYS A 42 4.88 10.45 16.93
N ALA A 43 5.97 11.11 17.28
CA ALA A 43 7.16 11.22 16.43
C ALA A 43 7.93 9.90 16.35
N ASP A 44 7.78 9.02 17.34
CA ASP A 44 8.49 7.74 17.41
C ASP A 44 7.86 6.64 16.54
N TYR A 45 6.68 6.91 15.95
CA TYR A 45 5.90 5.93 15.17
C TYR A 45 5.79 6.26 13.68
N GLY A 46 6.75 7.04 13.18
CA GLY A 46 6.91 7.31 11.76
C GLY A 46 5.88 8.27 11.14
N ARG A 47 6.17 8.64 9.91
CA ARG A 47 5.38 9.54 9.07
C ARG A 47 4.91 8.78 7.82
N LEU A 48 3.61 8.65 7.66
CA LEU A 48 3.00 8.06 6.48
C LEU A 48 2.47 9.16 5.57
N GLY A 49 2.87 9.14 4.31
CA GLY A 49 2.25 9.92 3.25
C GLY A 49 1.22 9.07 2.50
N VAL A 50 0.09 9.65 2.15
CA VAL A 50 -0.89 9.05 1.23
C VAL A 50 -1.12 10.02 0.09
N ILE A 51 -0.88 9.60 -1.14
CA ILE A 51 -1.01 10.41 -2.35
C ILE A 51 -2.03 9.76 -3.28
N GLY A 52 -3.13 10.44 -3.52
CA GLY A 52 -4.23 9.93 -4.32
C GLY A 52 -5.44 10.83 -4.30
N GLY A 53 -6.64 10.25 -4.42
CA GLY A 53 -7.88 11.00 -4.28
C GLY A 53 -8.07 12.07 -5.35
N GLY A 54 -7.99 11.69 -6.61
CA GLY A 54 -8.39 12.52 -7.73
C GLY A 54 -9.91 12.70 -7.80
N LYS A 55 -10.39 13.31 -8.88
CA LYS A 55 -11.81 13.67 -9.06
C LYS A 55 -12.73 12.47 -8.87
N GLY A 56 -13.62 12.58 -7.88
CA GLY A 56 -14.61 11.54 -7.56
C GLY A 56 -14.08 10.34 -6.79
N THR A 57 -12.78 10.28 -6.47
CA THR A 57 -12.13 9.13 -5.81
C THR A 57 -11.41 9.47 -4.52
N VAL A 58 -11.68 10.64 -3.94
CA VAL A 58 -11.11 11.12 -2.66
C VAL A 58 -11.25 10.07 -1.55
N GLY A 59 -12.39 9.35 -1.51
CA GLY A 59 -12.66 8.32 -0.52
C GLY A 59 -11.63 7.21 -0.46
N ALA A 60 -11.02 6.84 -1.60
CA ALA A 60 -9.99 5.80 -1.66
C ALA A 60 -8.72 6.23 -0.88
N ALA A 61 -8.27 7.46 -1.08
CA ALA A 61 -7.14 8.01 -0.33
C ALA A 61 -7.44 8.13 1.18
N LEU A 62 -8.68 8.52 1.54
CA LEU A 62 -9.09 8.61 2.95
C LEU A 62 -9.12 7.25 3.64
N ILE A 63 -9.61 6.21 2.96
CA ILE A 63 -9.62 4.84 3.50
C ILE A 63 -8.18 4.38 3.77
N ALA A 64 -7.27 4.58 2.83
CA ALA A 64 -5.85 4.26 3.01
C ALA A 64 -5.23 5.03 4.17
N ALA A 65 -5.50 6.34 4.27
CA ALA A 65 -4.97 7.20 5.33
C ALA A 65 -5.49 6.81 6.72
N ARG A 66 -6.79 6.55 6.84
CA ARG A 66 -7.41 6.07 8.10
C ARG A 66 -6.84 4.73 8.51
N SER A 67 -6.67 3.80 7.55
CA SER A 67 -6.05 2.50 7.81
C SER A 67 -4.64 2.65 8.38
N GLY A 68 -3.81 3.51 7.79
CA GLY A 68 -2.48 3.82 8.28
C GLY A 68 -2.49 4.40 9.70
N LEU A 69 -3.42 5.30 10.01
CA LEU A 69 -3.59 5.87 11.35
C LEU A 69 -3.97 4.78 12.36
N TYR A 70 -4.97 3.94 12.05
CA TYR A 70 -5.42 2.85 12.93
C TYR A 70 -4.37 1.74 13.10
N MET A 71 -3.54 1.49 12.09
CA MET A 71 -2.40 0.59 12.20
C MET A 71 -1.24 1.18 12.99
N GLY A 72 -1.33 2.45 13.38
CA GLY A 72 -0.43 3.04 14.35
C GLY A 72 0.64 3.97 13.78
N ALA A 73 0.50 4.47 12.56
CA ALA A 73 1.37 5.54 12.09
C ALA A 73 1.28 6.76 13.03
N GLY A 74 2.43 7.34 13.38
CA GLY A 74 2.48 8.46 14.33
C GLY A 74 1.92 9.75 13.75
N ARG A 75 2.11 9.95 12.43
CA ARG A 75 1.56 11.07 11.67
C ARG A 75 1.16 10.58 10.28
N VAL A 76 0.00 11.00 9.82
CA VAL A 76 -0.49 10.65 8.48
C VAL A 76 -0.78 11.92 7.71
N TYR A 77 -0.13 12.08 6.58
CA TYR A 77 -0.29 13.18 5.65
C TYR A 77 -1.03 12.71 4.41
N VAL A 78 -2.01 13.46 3.97
CA VAL A 78 -2.84 13.12 2.79
C VAL A 78 -2.70 14.23 1.76
N GLU A 79 -2.12 13.91 0.62
CA GLU A 79 -2.09 14.77 -0.55
C GLU A 79 -3.18 14.32 -1.51
N LEU A 80 -4.24 15.11 -1.61
CA LEU A 80 -5.31 14.88 -2.56
C LEU A 80 -4.98 15.54 -3.89
N LEU A 81 -5.18 14.83 -4.99
CA LEU A 81 -4.98 15.36 -6.34
C LEU A 81 -6.17 16.21 -6.79
N GLU A 82 -7.27 16.17 -6.04
CA GLU A 82 -8.40 17.07 -6.21
C GLU A 82 -8.43 18.07 -5.07
N ASP A 83 -8.55 19.37 -5.41
CA ASP A 83 -8.71 20.44 -4.43
C ASP A 83 -10.07 20.37 -3.73
N GLY A 84 -10.08 20.69 -2.44
CA GLY A 84 -11.34 20.91 -1.70
C GLY A 84 -11.34 20.44 -0.26
N MET A 85 -10.91 19.22 0.03
CA MET A 85 -10.91 18.71 1.39
C MET A 85 -9.64 19.12 2.15
N LYS A 86 -9.83 19.80 3.29
CA LYS A 86 -8.74 20.22 4.18
C LYS A 86 -8.84 19.60 5.57
N LEU A 87 -9.88 18.83 5.82
CA LEU A 87 -10.15 18.18 7.09
C LEU A 87 -11.04 16.95 6.85
N ASP A 88 -10.68 15.84 7.48
CA ASP A 88 -11.57 14.69 7.58
C ASP A 88 -12.35 14.80 8.92
N PRO A 89 -13.67 15.00 8.91
CA PRO A 89 -14.45 15.17 10.14
C PRO A 89 -14.52 13.89 11.00
N PHE A 90 -14.25 12.73 10.41
CA PHE A 90 -14.22 11.45 11.13
C PHE A 90 -12.83 11.07 11.66
N CYS A 91 -11.79 11.67 11.13
CA CYS A 91 -10.40 11.48 11.54
C CYS A 91 -9.63 12.81 11.46
N PRO A 92 -9.90 13.74 12.39
CA PRO A 92 -9.30 15.09 12.38
C PRO A 92 -7.78 15.08 12.60
N GLU A 93 -7.21 13.93 12.98
CA GLU A 93 -5.76 13.75 13.14
C GLU A 93 -5.02 13.66 11.80
N LEU A 94 -5.73 13.42 10.69
CA LEU A 94 -5.16 13.41 9.35
C LEU A 94 -4.79 14.82 8.93
N MET A 95 -3.60 14.97 8.35
CA MET A 95 -3.08 16.25 7.89
C MET A 95 -3.16 16.36 6.37
N PHE A 96 -3.70 17.48 5.87
CA PHE A 96 -3.95 17.71 4.44
C PHE A 96 -3.09 18.86 3.88
N PRO A 97 -1.78 18.64 3.69
CA PRO A 97 -0.95 19.64 2.98
C PRO A 97 -1.31 19.66 1.49
N SER A 98 -1.10 20.79 0.85
CA SER A 98 -1.27 20.92 -0.61
C SER A 98 -0.28 20.04 -1.39
N LYS A 99 0.88 19.76 -0.80
CA LYS A 99 1.91 18.85 -1.33
C LYS A 99 2.70 18.23 -0.17
N ILE A 100 2.85 16.92 -0.18
CA ILE A 100 3.68 16.20 0.79
C ILE A 100 5.16 16.39 0.44
N ASN A 101 5.99 16.69 1.44
CA ASN A 101 7.44 16.55 1.30
C ASN A 101 7.81 15.07 1.37
N ILE A 102 8.06 14.47 0.22
CA ILE A 102 8.34 13.04 0.06
C ILE A 102 9.57 12.60 0.86
N ASP A 103 10.61 13.45 0.92
CA ASP A 103 11.87 13.11 1.58
C ASP A 103 11.75 13.05 3.11
N GLU A 104 10.67 13.59 3.66
CA GLU A 104 10.37 13.51 5.09
C GLU A 104 9.52 12.30 5.48
N MET A 105 9.03 11.52 4.53
CA MET A 105 8.16 10.37 4.79
C MET A 105 8.99 9.10 5.00
N ASP A 106 8.62 8.32 6.01
CA ASP A 106 9.17 6.99 6.25
C ASP A 106 8.54 5.97 5.29
N ALA A 107 7.24 6.13 5.02
CA ALA A 107 6.50 5.33 4.05
C ALA A 107 5.48 6.18 3.28
N ILE A 108 5.16 5.75 2.06
CA ILE A 108 4.14 6.41 1.23
C ILE A 108 3.24 5.35 0.61
N VAL A 109 1.93 5.57 0.68
CA VAL A 109 0.93 4.89 -0.13
C VAL A 109 0.61 5.79 -1.32
N ILE A 110 0.73 5.26 -2.53
CA ILE A 110 0.42 6.01 -3.75
C ILE A 110 -0.45 5.18 -4.68
N GLY A 111 -1.45 5.83 -5.28
CA GLY A 111 -2.30 5.20 -6.29
C GLY A 111 -3.78 5.11 -5.97
N PRO A 112 -4.23 5.03 -4.68
CA PRO A 112 -5.66 4.95 -4.40
C PRO A 112 -6.41 6.16 -4.96
N GLY A 113 -7.11 5.97 -6.09
CA GLY A 113 -7.81 7.03 -6.80
C GLY A 113 -6.91 8.18 -7.26
N LEU A 114 -5.69 7.88 -7.69
CA LEU A 114 -4.70 8.88 -8.10
C LEU A 114 -5.11 9.61 -9.39
N GLY A 115 -5.83 8.93 -10.27
CA GLY A 115 -6.13 9.40 -11.62
C GLY A 115 -4.93 9.33 -12.55
N PHE A 116 -5.11 9.83 -13.79
CA PHE A 116 -4.12 9.70 -14.88
C PHE A 116 -3.69 11.05 -15.45
N THR A 117 -3.73 12.10 -14.65
CA THR A 117 -3.23 13.42 -15.06
C THR A 117 -1.70 13.46 -15.09
N GLU A 118 -1.12 14.42 -15.82
CA GLU A 118 0.34 14.61 -15.82
C GLU A 118 0.86 14.91 -14.40
N GLN A 119 0.09 15.62 -13.59
CA GLN A 119 0.43 15.86 -12.20
C GLN A 119 0.49 14.55 -11.41
N ALA A 120 -0.50 13.67 -11.58
CA ALA A 120 -0.53 12.34 -10.94
C ALA A 120 0.68 11.50 -11.35
N LYS A 121 0.98 11.44 -12.65
CA LYS A 121 2.14 10.74 -13.19
C LYS A 121 3.45 11.28 -12.61
N GLN A 122 3.62 12.60 -12.59
CA GLN A 122 4.83 13.23 -12.04
C GLN A 122 4.99 12.94 -10.55
N ARG A 123 3.89 13.00 -9.77
CA ARG A 123 3.94 12.66 -8.33
C ARG A 123 4.33 11.20 -8.12
N PHE A 124 3.86 10.29 -8.97
CA PHE A 124 4.26 8.90 -8.90
C PHE A 124 5.76 8.71 -9.19
N ILE A 125 6.27 9.35 -10.24
CA ILE A 125 7.70 9.34 -10.56
C ILE A 125 8.54 9.91 -9.41
N ASP A 126 8.10 11.02 -8.79
CA ASP A 126 8.79 11.61 -7.63
C ASP A 126 8.87 10.60 -6.47
N CYS A 127 7.77 9.88 -6.19
CA CYS A 127 7.75 8.83 -5.16
C CYS A 127 8.69 7.67 -5.51
N LEU A 128 8.72 7.22 -6.76
CA LEU A 128 9.61 6.13 -7.20
C LEU A 128 11.09 6.47 -7.01
N LYS A 129 11.46 7.72 -7.17
CA LYS A 129 12.84 8.22 -6.97
C LYS A 129 13.21 8.45 -5.50
N SER A 130 12.25 8.40 -4.58
CA SER A 130 12.47 8.64 -3.15
C SER A 130 13.09 7.44 -2.44
N LYS A 131 13.54 7.66 -1.20
CA LYS A 131 14.02 6.60 -0.30
C LYS A 131 12.93 6.03 0.62
N ALA A 132 11.74 6.63 0.65
CA ALA A 132 10.62 6.16 1.45
C ALA A 132 10.20 4.74 1.05
N ALA A 133 9.74 3.93 1.99
CA ALA A 133 9.08 2.68 1.65
C ALA A 133 7.78 2.98 0.86
N LEU A 134 7.47 2.22 -0.19
CA LEU A 134 6.28 2.45 -1.00
C LEU A 134 5.28 1.30 -0.91
N VAL A 135 4.00 1.66 -0.82
CA VAL A 135 2.87 0.80 -1.18
C VAL A 135 2.23 1.40 -2.42
N ILE A 136 2.19 0.64 -3.50
CA ILE A 136 1.68 1.06 -4.81
C ILE A 136 0.39 0.28 -5.09
N ASP A 137 -0.71 1.01 -5.31
CA ASP A 137 -2.05 0.44 -5.47
C ASP A 137 -2.82 1.13 -6.61
N GLY A 138 -3.91 0.54 -7.06
CA GLY A 138 -4.92 1.14 -7.93
C GLY A 138 -4.38 1.76 -9.21
N ASP A 139 -4.62 3.07 -9.40
CA ASP A 139 -4.26 3.77 -10.64
C ASP A 139 -2.74 3.78 -10.90
N ALA A 140 -1.92 3.79 -9.85
CA ALA A 140 -0.47 3.70 -10.01
C ALA A 140 -0.03 2.32 -10.56
N LEU A 141 -0.70 1.23 -10.20
CA LEU A 141 -0.46 -0.09 -10.79
C LEU A 141 -0.83 -0.11 -12.28
N THR A 142 -1.89 0.60 -12.64
CA THR A 142 -2.28 0.75 -14.05
C THR A 142 -1.22 1.55 -14.83
N MET A 143 -0.65 2.59 -14.25
CA MET A 143 0.45 3.35 -14.87
C MET A 143 1.69 2.48 -15.09
N ILE A 144 2.05 1.60 -14.13
CA ILE A 144 3.15 0.63 -14.31
C ILE A 144 2.93 -0.25 -15.55
N ALA A 145 1.70 -0.72 -15.74
CA ALA A 145 1.37 -1.59 -16.87
C ALA A 145 1.41 -0.88 -18.22
N GLN A 146 1.21 0.44 -18.25
CA GLN A 146 1.08 1.24 -19.48
C GLN A 146 2.34 1.99 -19.88
N ASP A 147 3.31 2.14 -18.97
CA ASP A 147 4.49 3.00 -19.17
C ASP A 147 5.78 2.26 -18.82
N GLU A 148 6.60 1.99 -19.85
CA GLU A 148 7.86 1.26 -19.71
C GLU A 148 8.91 2.02 -18.85
N GLU A 149 8.88 3.36 -18.84
CA GLU A 149 9.78 4.15 -17.99
C GLU A 149 9.40 3.97 -16.53
N ILE A 150 8.09 4.02 -16.21
CA ILE A 150 7.59 3.77 -14.86
C ILE A 150 7.90 2.34 -14.43
N LEU A 151 7.67 1.35 -15.28
CA LEU A 151 8.02 -0.06 -15.00
C LEU A 151 9.51 -0.20 -14.70
N SER A 152 10.37 0.45 -15.49
CA SER A 152 11.81 0.45 -15.27
C SER A 152 12.18 1.09 -13.93
N LEU A 153 11.57 2.22 -13.56
CA LEU A 153 11.81 2.86 -12.26
C LEU A 153 11.41 1.95 -11.08
N VAL A 154 10.28 1.23 -11.19
CA VAL A 154 9.83 0.29 -10.16
C VAL A 154 10.80 -0.88 -10.02
N THR A 155 11.22 -1.49 -11.13
CA THR A 155 12.07 -2.69 -11.13
C THR A 155 13.49 -2.42 -10.64
N HIS A 156 13.99 -1.20 -10.84
CA HIS A 156 15.34 -0.80 -10.38
C HIS A 156 15.34 -0.09 -9.02
N ARG A 157 14.20 -0.03 -8.35
CA ARG A 157 14.10 0.64 -7.06
C ARG A 157 14.70 -0.21 -5.94
N PHE A 158 15.64 0.37 -5.17
CA PHE A 158 16.29 -0.32 -4.04
C PHE A 158 15.53 -0.22 -2.72
N ALA A 159 14.73 0.82 -2.53
CA ALA A 159 13.94 0.97 -1.31
C ALA A 159 12.73 0.00 -1.29
N HIS A 160 12.31 -0.39 -0.10
CA HIS A 160 11.19 -1.33 0.07
C HIS A 160 9.96 -0.89 -0.72
N THR A 161 9.42 -1.80 -1.49
CA THR A 161 8.25 -1.54 -2.33
C THR A 161 7.30 -2.73 -2.28
N VAL A 162 6.03 -2.44 -2.04
CA VAL A 162 4.95 -3.42 -2.04
C VAL A 162 3.94 -2.99 -3.10
N LEU A 163 3.54 -3.93 -3.94
CA LEU A 163 2.46 -3.77 -4.90
C LEU A 163 1.26 -4.59 -4.40
N THR A 164 0.05 -4.04 -4.51
CA THR A 164 -1.19 -4.65 -4.03
C THR A 164 -2.18 -4.95 -5.18
N PRO A 165 -1.74 -5.61 -6.28
CA PRO A 165 -2.59 -5.79 -7.44
C PRO A 165 -3.70 -6.80 -7.17
N HIS A 166 -4.92 -6.50 -7.61
CA HIS A 166 -5.91 -7.53 -7.84
C HIS A 166 -5.59 -8.31 -9.14
N ALA A 167 -6.27 -9.45 -9.37
CA ALA A 167 -5.91 -10.34 -10.49
C ALA A 167 -5.84 -9.65 -11.86
N ALA A 168 -6.75 -8.71 -12.15
CA ALA A 168 -6.73 -8.00 -13.43
C ALA A 168 -5.61 -6.94 -13.53
N GLU A 169 -5.17 -6.34 -12.44
CA GLU A 169 -4.00 -5.45 -12.40
C GLU A 169 -2.71 -6.24 -12.59
N ALA A 170 -2.58 -7.36 -11.87
CA ALA A 170 -1.44 -8.26 -12.03
C ALA A 170 -1.33 -8.77 -13.47
N ALA A 171 -2.44 -9.18 -14.07
CA ALA A 171 -2.50 -9.64 -15.47
C ALA A 171 -1.99 -8.57 -16.44
N ARG A 172 -2.37 -7.30 -16.25
CA ARG A 172 -1.89 -6.18 -17.09
C ARG A 172 -0.39 -5.95 -16.92
N ILE A 173 0.11 -5.94 -15.68
CA ILE A 173 1.55 -5.73 -15.40
C ILE A 173 2.39 -6.87 -15.98
N LEU A 174 1.94 -8.12 -15.81
CA LEU A 174 2.64 -9.31 -16.27
C LEU A 174 2.39 -9.62 -17.76
N ARG A 175 1.43 -8.92 -18.40
CA ARG A 175 1.01 -9.15 -19.80
C ARG A 175 0.52 -10.59 -20.02
N LEU A 176 -0.21 -11.12 -19.04
CA LEU A 176 -0.78 -12.46 -19.06
C LEU A 176 -2.31 -12.39 -19.05
N PRO A 177 -3.03 -13.42 -19.52
CA PRO A 177 -4.47 -13.55 -19.34
C PRO A 177 -4.85 -13.59 -17.84
N VAL A 178 -5.98 -12.97 -17.48
CA VAL A 178 -6.47 -12.94 -16.09
C VAL A 178 -6.74 -14.35 -15.55
N GLU A 179 -7.15 -15.25 -16.43
CA GLU A 179 -7.43 -16.65 -16.15
C GLU A 179 -6.18 -17.38 -15.64
N GLU A 180 -4.99 -17.09 -16.20
CA GLU A 180 -3.72 -17.65 -15.74
C GLU A 180 -3.38 -17.18 -14.33
N ILE A 181 -3.51 -15.87 -14.07
CA ILE A 181 -3.28 -15.32 -12.72
C ILE A 181 -4.26 -15.91 -11.71
N THR A 182 -5.54 -16.08 -12.09
CA THR A 182 -6.56 -16.60 -11.18
C THR A 182 -6.35 -18.08 -10.86
N LYS A 183 -5.86 -18.85 -11.86
CA LYS A 183 -5.61 -20.28 -11.73
C LYS A 183 -4.41 -20.57 -10.83
N ASP A 184 -3.38 -19.76 -10.91
CA ASP A 184 -2.18 -19.90 -10.08
C ASP A 184 -1.69 -18.53 -9.58
N ARG A 185 -2.11 -18.16 -8.39
CA ARG A 185 -1.76 -16.87 -7.74
C ARG A 185 -0.43 -16.90 -6.99
N LEU A 186 0.21 -18.06 -6.94
CA LEU A 186 1.36 -18.31 -6.06
C LEU A 186 2.65 -18.61 -6.82
N SER A 187 2.57 -18.77 -8.14
CA SER A 187 3.72 -19.00 -9.03
C SER A 187 4.48 -17.72 -9.36
#